data_8d214ed616eec54a71a7ccb7470f81c4
#
_entry.id   8d214ed616eec54a71a7ccb7470f81c4
#
_cell.length_a   1.000
_cell.length_b   1.000
_cell.length_c   1.000
_cell.angle_alpha   90.00
_cell.angle_beta   90.00
_cell.angle_gamma   90.00
#
_symmetry.space_group_name_H-M   'P 1'
#
loop_
_entity.id
_entity.type
_entity.pdbx_description
1 polymer ?
#
loop_
_entity_poly.entity_id
_entity_poly.type
_entity_poly.pdbx_seq_one_letter_code
_entity_poly.pdbx_strand_id
1 'polypeptide(L)'
;GFNVEEAKQIIRTRPQQLSLQEMFLVAQTYEKGSNEFNEVFDVAVRMFPDDPTANINAAAIELQRGDLQQSVRYLDKADAQASATLNNRGVLKLLQGDLDSAESYFKQAQAKGSVEAGANLEEMVNKRKDDAIFGK
;
A
#
# COMPACT_ATOMS: atom_id res chain seq x y z
N GLY A 1 5.96 -30.08 1.79
CA GLY A 1 6.28 -28.71 2.06
C GLY A 1 5.63 -27.74 1.08
N PHE A 2 5.74 -26.46 1.33
CA PHE A 2 5.14 -25.44 0.48
C PHE A 2 5.95 -25.28 -0.81
N ASN A 3 5.29 -25.42 -1.95
CA ASN A 3 5.91 -25.24 -3.26
C ASN A 3 5.37 -23.95 -3.90
N VAL A 4 6.26 -22.95 -4.00
CA VAL A 4 5.90 -21.62 -4.51
C VAL A 4 5.43 -21.68 -5.97
N GLU A 5 6.10 -22.47 -6.82
CA GLU A 5 5.73 -22.56 -8.23
C GLU A 5 4.34 -23.16 -8.42
N GLU A 6 4.01 -24.18 -7.62
CA GLU A 6 2.68 -24.75 -7.60
C GLU A 6 1.65 -23.75 -7.08
N ALA A 7 1.99 -23.03 -6.01
CA ALA A 7 1.12 -22.02 -5.41
C ALA A 7 0.80 -20.89 -6.39
N LYS A 8 1.74 -20.49 -7.25
CA LYS A 8 1.50 -19.50 -8.30
C LYS A 8 0.41 -19.94 -9.28
N GLN A 9 0.33 -21.24 -9.56
CA GLN A 9 -0.72 -21.79 -10.40
C GLN A 9 -2.06 -21.83 -9.65
N ILE A 10 -2.02 -22.28 -8.40
CA ILE A 10 -3.21 -22.43 -7.57
C ILE A 10 -3.88 -21.07 -7.32
N ILE A 11 -3.11 -20.03 -7.09
CA ILE A 11 -3.67 -18.70 -6.78
C ILE A 11 -4.52 -18.16 -7.95
N ARG A 12 -4.21 -18.56 -9.16
CA ARG A 12 -4.96 -18.13 -10.35
C ARG A 12 -6.21 -18.96 -10.60
N THR A 13 -6.20 -20.23 -10.19
CA THR A 13 -7.25 -21.19 -10.54
C THR A 13 -8.10 -21.63 -9.35
N ARG A 14 -7.48 -21.78 -8.18
CA ARG A 14 -8.13 -22.34 -6.98
C ARG A 14 -7.64 -21.62 -5.72
N PRO A 15 -7.77 -20.28 -5.64
CA PRO A 15 -7.18 -19.52 -4.54
C PRO A 15 -7.71 -19.91 -3.16
N GLN A 16 -8.92 -20.49 -3.10
CA GLN A 16 -9.50 -20.97 -1.85
C GLN A 16 -8.70 -22.11 -1.22
N GLN A 17 -7.78 -22.72 -1.96
CA GLN A 17 -6.89 -23.78 -1.45
C GLN A 17 -5.64 -23.22 -0.75
N LEU A 18 -5.41 -21.91 -0.82
CA LEU A 18 -4.26 -21.27 -0.19
C LEU A 18 -4.67 -20.51 1.05
N SER A 19 -3.80 -20.56 2.06
CA SER A 19 -3.92 -19.68 3.21
C SER A 19 -3.45 -18.27 2.84
N LEU A 20 -3.79 -17.29 3.68
CA LEU A 20 -3.33 -15.92 3.48
C LEU A 20 -1.79 -15.84 3.53
N GLN A 21 -1.16 -16.57 4.47
CA GLN A 21 0.30 -16.63 4.58
C GLN A 21 0.94 -17.19 3.32
N GLU A 22 0.33 -18.21 2.73
CA GLU A 22 0.82 -18.78 1.47
C GLU A 22 0.70 -17.78 0.31
N MET A 23 -0.39 -17.01 0.27
CA MET A 23 -0.55 -15.94 -0.71
C MET A 23 0.56 -14.88 -0.55
N PHE A 24 0.87 -14.49 0.70
CA PHE A 24 1.96 -13.54 0.96
C PHE A 24 3.31 -14.07 0.49
N LEU A 25 3.56 -15.36 0.68
CA LEU A 25 4.80 -15.99 0.19
C LEU A 25 4.87 -15.94 -1.35
N VAL A 26 3.75 -16.15 -2.03
CA VAL A 26 3.69 -16.00 -3.49
C VAL A 26 4.01 -14.55 -3.88
N ALA A 27 3.40 -13.58 -3.20
CA ALA A 27 3.64 -12.16 -3.49
C ALA A 27 5.11 -11.79 -3.38
N GLN A 28 5.82 -12.33 -2.38
CA GLN A 28 7.24 -12.05 -2.17
C GLN A 28 8.15 -12.49 -3.31
N THR A 29 7.67 -13.35 -4.20
CA THR A 29 8.44 -13.79 -5.37
C THR A 29 8.43 -12.77 -6.50
N TYR A 30 7.56 -11.79 -6.43
CA TYR A 30 7.40 -10.75 -7.45
C TYR A 30 7.93 -9.42 -6.95
N GLU A 31 8.31 -8.57 -7.88
CA GLU A 31 8.70 -7.20 -7.55
C GLU A 31 7.50 -6.44 -6.99
N LYS A 32 7.70 -5.75 -5.88
CA LYS A 32 6.66 -4.95 -5.22
C LYS A 32 6.13 -3.90 -6.18
N GLY A 33 4.81 -3.87 -6.35
CA GLY A 33 4.15 -2.95 -7.27
C GLY A 33 4.06 -3.44 -8.72
N SER A 34 4.62 -4.61 -9.04
CA SER A 34 4.44 -5.22 -10.36
C SER A 34 3.00 -5.70 -10.55
N ASN A 35 2.61 -5.95 -11.80
CA ASN A 35 1.27 -6.47 -12.09
C ASN A 35 1.02 -7.81 -11.39
N GLU A 36 2.02 -8.69 -11.37
CA GLU A 36 1.93 -9.99 -10.73
C GLU A 36 1.76 -9.85 -9.21
N PHE A 37 2.54 -8.96 -8.58
CA PHE A 37 2.40 -8.66 -7.15
C PHE A 37 0.99 -8.13 -6.85
N ASN A 38 0.52 -7.19 -7.65
CA ASN A 38 -0.78 -6.57 -7.46
C ASN A 38 -1.91 -7.58 -7.60
N GLU A 39 -1.82 -8.52 -8.56
CA GLU A 39 -2.81 -9.59 -8.74
C GLU A 39 -2.94 -10.47 -7.49
N VAL A 40 -1.81 -10.78 -6.84
CA VAL A 40 -1.84 -11.59 -5.62
C VAL A 40 -2.67 -10.90 -4.54
N PHE A 41 -2.49 -9.60 -4.35
CA PHE A 41 -3.23 -8.87 -3.33
C PHE A 41 -4.69 -8.59 -3.73
N ASP A 42 -5.00 -8.49 -5.02
CA ASP A 42 -6.38 -8.46 -5.49
C ASP A 42 -7.11 -9.74 -5.07
N VAL A 43 -6.45 -10.89 -5.22
CA VAL A 43 -6.98 -12.18 -4.78
C VAL A 43 -7.05 -12.24 -3.25
N ALA A 44 -5.98 -11.84 -2.56
CA ALA A 44 -5.91 -11.92 -1.10
C ALA A 44 -7.02 -11.12 -0.44
N VAL A 45 -7.28 -9.90 -0.88
CA VAL A 45 -8.31 -9.05 -0.28
C VAL A 45 -9.72 -9.51 -0.65
N ARG A 46 -9.87 -10.16 -1.80
CA ARG A 46 -11.16 -10.76 -2.18
C ARG A 46 -11.48 -11.98 -1.33
N MET A 47 -10.47 -12.81 -1.03
CA MET A 47 -10.63 -14.01 -0.23
C MET A 47 -10.67 -13.73 1.28
N PHE A 48 -9.96 -12.69 1.72
CA PHE A 48 -9.83 -12.31 3.13
C PHE A 48 -10.10 -10.81 3.29
N PRO A 49 -11.37 -10.39 3.07
CA PRO A 49 -11.70 -8.96 2.96
C PRO A 49 -11.51 -8.14 4.24
N ASP A 50 -11.41 -8.81 5.39
CA ASP A 50 -11.25 -8.12 6.68
C ASP A 50 -9.84 -8.21 7.25
N ASP A 51 -8.91 -8.82 6.52
CA ASP A 51 -7.52 -8.91 7.01
C ASP A 51 -6.83 -7.55 6.91
N PRO A 52 -6.28 -7.01 8.03
CA PRO A 52 -5.65 -5.69 8.02
C PRO A 52 -4.46 -5.58 7.07
N THR A 53 -3.61 -6.60 7.01
CA THR A 53 -2.42 -6.60 6.14
C THR A 53 -2.81 -6.65 4.67
N ALA A 54 -3.78 -7.49 4.30
CA ALA A 54 -4.28 -7.54 2.93
C ALA A 54 -4.86 -6.19 2.52
N ASN A 55 -5.60 -5.54 3.42
CA ASN A 55 -6.20 -4.22 3.15
C ASN A 55 -5.14 -3.13 3.02
N ILE A 56 -4.08 -3.14 3.83
CA ILE A 56 -2.99 -2.16 3.71
C ILE A 56 -2.35 -2.25 2.32
N ASN A 57 -2.04 -3.47 1.87
CA ASN A 57 -1.41 -3.67 0.57
C ASN A 57 -2.37 -3.35 -0.58
N ALA A 58 -3.63 -3.74 -0.44
CA ALA A 58 -4.65 -3.40 -1.45
C ALA A 58 -4.82 -1.89 -1.58
N ALA A 59 -4.78 -1.16 -0.46
CA ALA A 59 -4.85 0.30 -0.47
C ALA A 59 -3.67 0.92 -1.23
N ALA A 60 -2.46 0.45 -0.97
CA ALA A 60 -1.26 0.93 -1.67
C ALA A 60 -1.37 0.69 -3.18
N ILE A 61 -1.88 -0.46 -3.58
CA ILE A 61 -2.06 -0.81 -4.98
C ILE A 61 -3.08 0.13 -5.65
N GLU A 62 -4.19 0.41 -4.98
CA GLU A 62 -5.21 1.32 -5.53
C GLU A 62 -4.71 2.77 -5.60
N LEU A 63 -3.87 3.21 -4.66
CA LEU A 63 -3.19 4.51 -4.74
C LEU A 63 -2.28 4.57 -5.97
N GLN A 64 -1.54 3.51 -6.23
CA GLN A 64 -0.69 3.39 -7.42
C GLN A 64 -1.51 3.46 -8.71
N ARG A 65 -2.69 2.85 -8.72
CA ARG A 65 -3.62 2.86 -9.85
C ARG A 65 -4.39 4.17 -10.01
N GLY A 66 -4.37 5.01 -8.97
CA GLY A 66 -5.11 6.28 -8.96
C GLY A 66 -6.57 6.15 -8.55
N ASP A 67 -6.99 4.99 -8.05
CA ASP A 67 -8.36 4.80 -7.55
C ASP A 67 -8.44 5.18 -6.07
N LEU A 68 -8.65 6.48 -5.83
CA LEU A 68 -8.63 7.02 -4.47
C LEU A 68 -9.82 6.56 -3.64
N GLN A 69 -10.99 6.41 -4.24
CA GLN A 69 -12.18 5.95 -3.52
C GLN A 69 -11.99 4.53 -3.00
N GLN A 70 -11.46 3.65 -3.84
CA GLN A 70 -11.22 2.27 -3.45
C GLN A 70 -10.12 2.18 -2.38
N SER A 71 -9.09 3.03 -2.48
CA SER A 71 -8.03 3.07 -1.48
C SER A 71 -8.57 3.44 -0.10
N VAL A 72 -9.52 4.38 -0.02
CA VAL A 72 -10.17 4.76 1.25
C VAL A 72 -10.89 3.56 1.86
N ARG A 73 -11.62 2.79 1.06
CA ARG A 73 -12.34 1.61 1.55
C ARG A 73 -11.40 0.60 2.19
N TYR A 74 -10.26 0.37 1.57
CA TYR A 74 -9.25 -0.54 2.12
C TYR A 74 -8.58 0.04 3.36
N LEU A 75 -8.24 1.33 3.35
CA LEU A 75 -7.63 1.98 4.51
C LEU A 75 -8.54 1.97 5.74
N ASP A 76 -9.85 2.05 5.53
CA ASP A 76 -10.82 2.00 6.63
C ASP A 76 -10.84 0.64 7.33
N LYS A 77 -10.40 -0.42 6.66
CA LYS A 77 -10.29 -1.77 7.23
C LYS A 77 -8.89 -2.11 7.73
N ALA A 78 -7.92 -1.26 7.46
CA ALA A 78 -6.56 -1.44 7.92
C ALA A 78 -6.40 -0.98 9.37
N ASP A 79 -5.30 -1.41 10.01
CA ASP A 79 -4.96 -0.90 11.33
C ASP A 79 -4.61 0.58 11.24
N ALA A 80 -5.43 1.44 11.83
CA ALA A 80 -5.30 2.89 11.75
C ALA A 80 -3.97 3.42 12.32
N GLN A 81 -3.34 2.68 13.22
CA GLN A 81 -2.11 3.09 13.89
C GLN A 81 -0.86 2.45 13.28
N ALA A 82 -1.00 1.56 12.32
CA ALA A 82 0.14 0.95 11.65
C ALA A 82 0.90 2.00 10.82
N SER A 83 2.24 1.92 10.84
CA SER A 83 3.08 2.86 10.10
C SER A 83 2.75 2.86 8.60
N ALA A 84 2.51 1.68 8.03
CA ALA A 84 2.15 1.57 6.61
C ALA A 84 0.79 2.21 6.29
N THR A 85 -0.19 2.08 7.18
CA THR A 85 -1.50 2.72 7.02
C THR A 85 -1.36 4.24 7.03
N LEU A 86 -0.59 4.77 7.99
CA LEU A 86 -0.34 6.21 8.09
C LEU A 86 0.38 6.75 6.85
N ASN A 87 1.38 6.02 6.35
CA ASN A 87 2.06 6.40 5.13
C ASN A 87 1.09 6.42 3.93
N ASN A 88 0.26 5.39 3.80
CA ASN A 88 -0.72 5.33 2.72
C ASN A 88 -1.76 6.45 2.80
N ARG A 89 -2.18 6.82 4.01
CA ARG A 89 -3.07 7.97 4.20
C ARG A 89 -2.38 9.28 3.80
N GLY A 90 -1.07 9.38 4.06
CA GLY A 90 -0.27 10.52 3.60
C GLY A 90 -0.24 10.61 2.08
N VAL A 91 -0.02 9.49 1.41
CA VAL A 91 -0.03 9.42 -0.07
C VAL A 91 -1.41 9.79 -0.60
N LEU A 92 -2.48 9.29 0.01
CA LEU A 92 -3.85 9.65 -0.36
C LEU A 92 -4.05 11.16 -0.29
N LYS A 93 -3.65 11.79 0.81
CA LYS A 93 -3.78 13.24 0.98
C LYS A 93 -2.94 14.01 -0.03
N LEU A 94 -1.74 13.53 -0.31
CA LEU A 94 -0.88 14.12 -1.33
C LEU A 94 -1.56 14.12 -2.71
N LEU A 95 -2.15 12.99 -3.09
CA LEU A 95 -2.84 12.86 -4.38
C LEU A 95 -4.13 13.69 -4.44
N GLN A 96 -4.74 13.96 -3.28
CA GLN A 96 -5.90 14.85 -3.18
C GLN A 96 -5.51 16.34 -3.15
N GLY A 97 -4.21 16.65 -3.12
CA GLY A 97 -3.74 18.04 -3.05
C GLY A 97 -3.72 18.64 -1.66
N ASP A 98 -4.02 17.87 -0.63
CA ASP A 98 -4.00 18.31 0.76
C ASP A 98 -2.61 18.10 1.36
N LEU A 99 -1.71 19.05 1.09
CA LEU A 99 -0.31 18.92 1.43
C LEU A 99 -0.06 18.96 2.94
N ASP A 100 -0.81 19.75 3.67
CA ASP A 100 -0.62 19.87 5.12
C ASP A 100 -1.00 18.58 5.83
N SER A 101 -2.13 17.95 5.45
CA SER A 101 -2.52 16.66 5.98
C SER A 101 -1.55 15.55 5.59
N ALA A 102 -1.07 15.58 4.34
CA ALA A 102 -0.07 14.62 3.86
C ALA A 102 1.19 14.69 4.72
N GLU A 103 1.71 15.89 4.97
CA GLU A 103 2.89 16.10 5.80
C GLU A 103 2.68 15.53 7.20
N SER A 104 1.54 15.81 7.82
CA SER A 104 1.20 15.31 9.15
C SER A 104 1.20 13.78 9.20
N TYR A 105 0.57 13.13 8.23
CA TYR A 105 0.54 11.67 8.17
C TYR A 105 1.93 11.07 7.95
N PHE A 106 2.74 11.66 7.09
CA PHE A 106 4.10 11.17 6.85
C PHE A 106 4.97 11.30 8.11
N LYS A 107 4.84 12.41 8.84
CA LYS A 107 5.57 12.59 10.12
C LYS A 107 5.16 11.53 11.15
N GLN A 108 3.86 11.25 11.26
CA GLN A 108 3.36 10.22 12.17
C GLN A 108 3.87 8.84 11.77
N ALA A 109 3.83 8.52 10.47
CA ALA A 109 4.31 7.24 9.96
C ALA A 109 5.82 7.09 10.18
N GLN A 110 6.60 8.14 9.92
CA GLN A 110 8.04 8.14 10.13
C GLN A 110 8.37 7.90 11.60
N ALA A 111 7.65 8.54 12.51
CA ALA A 111 7.84 8.36 13.97
C ALA A 111 7.57 6.91 14.38
N LYS A 112 6.77 6.15 13.62
CA LYS A 112 6.50 4.75 13.87
C LYS A 112 7.38 3.81 13.04
N GLY A 113 8.38 4.34 12.36
CA GLY A 113 9.39 3.55 11.69
C GLY A 113 9.22 3.36 10.19
N SER A 114 8.29 4.08 9.54
CA SER A 114 8.13 3.98 8.09
C SER A 114 9.28 4.69 7.37
N VAL A 115 10.11 3.92 6.69
CA VAL A 115 11.20 4.44 5.85
C VAL A 115 10.62 5.16 4.63
N GLU A 116 9.56 4.59 4.05
CA GLU A 116 8.87 5.17 2.88
C GLU A 116 8.29 6.53 3.21
N ALA A 117 7.73 6.71 4.41
CA ALA A 117 7.19 7.99 4.84
C ALA A 117 8.28 9.05 4.97
N GLY A 118 9.46 8.67 5.47
CA GLY A 118 10.60 9.56 5.55
C GLY A 118 11.03 10.07 4.18
N ALA A 119 11.10 9.17 3.20
CA ALA A 119 11.43 9.51 1.82
C ALA A 119 10.37 10.40 1.18
N ASN A 120 9.09 10.08 1.40
CA ASN A 120 7.98 10.87 0.89
C ASN A 120 7.97 12.28 1.48
N LEU A 121 8.26 12.39 2.77
CA LEU A 121 8.32 13.68 3.46
C LEU A 121 9.45 14.54 2.90
N GLU A 122 10.63 13.97 2.70
CA GLU A 122 11.78 14.67 2.14
C GLU A 122 11.50 15.18 0.73
N GLU A 123 10.92 14.33 -0.12
CA GLU A 123 10.55 14.70 -1.49
C GLU A 123 9.53 15.82 -1.50
N MET A 124 8.54 15.76 -0.62
CA MET A 124 7.49 16.75 -0.50
C MET A 124 8.05 18.10 -0.04
N VAL A 125 8.96 18.10 0.93
CA VAL A 125 9.61 19.33 1.43
C VAL A 125 10.45 19.96 0.32
N ASN A 126 11.21 19.16 -0.43
CA ASN A 126 12.03 19.64 -1.53
C ASN A 126 11.16 20.23 -2.65
N LYS A 127 10.03 19.61 -2.96
CA LYS A 127 9.12 20.15 -3.97
C LYS A 127 8.52 21.48 -3.53
N ARG A 128 8.10 21.61 -2.27
CA ARG A 128 7.58 22.87 -1.74
C ARG A 128 8.62 23.98 -1.78
N LYS A 129 9.87 23.64 -1.50
CA LYS A 129 11.00 24.57 -1.56
C LYS A 129 11.21 25.04 -3.00
N ASP A 130 11.20 24.15 -3.96
CA ASP A 130 11.37 24.46 -5.37
C ASP A 130 10.20 25.33 -5.88
N ASP A 131 8.98 25.00 -5.49
CA ASP A 131 7.79 25.80 -5.86
C ASP A 131 7.88 27.20 -5.30
N ALA A 132 8.38 27.36 -4.08
CA ALA A 132 8.59 28.67 -3.46
C ALA A 132 9.64 29.51 -4.20
N ILE A 133 10.71 28.85 -4.66
CA ILE A 133 11.82 29.51 -5.38
C ILE A 133 11.40 29.89 -6.81
N PHE A 134 10.72 28.98 -7.51
CA PHE A 134 10.40 29.14 -8.94
C PHE A 134 9.00 29.63 -9.20
N GLY A 135 8.21 29.95 -8.19
CA GLY A 135 6.92 30.57 -8.32
C GLY A 135 5.78 29.66 -8.77
N LYS A 136 5.84 28.41 -8.41
CA LYS A 136 4.76 27.46 -8.73
C LYS A 136 3.80 27.26 -7.58
#